data_7602441c8fde72ea190cf4a7cc0c18da
#
_entry.id   7602441c8fde72ea190cf4a7cc0c18da
#
_cell.length_a   1.000
_cell.length_b   1.000
_cell.length_c   1.000
_cell.angle_alpha   90.00
_cell.angle_beta   90.00
_cell.angle_gamma   90.00
#
_symmetry.space_group_name_H-M   'P 1'
#
loop_
_entity.id
_entity.type
_entity.pdbx_description
1 polymer ?
#
loop_
_entity_poly.entity_id
_entity_poly.type
_entity_poly.pdbx_seq_one_letter_code
_entity_poly.pdbx_strand_id
1 'polypeptide(L)'
;NEMRKIHRGGEEQPARPVGRKVNVSQSRREVHSAAENRTRTPKAPKSPKPPKEKSKHPILRFIGRTVATVLCLGIMLGSVVAVGMVFYVVQATANDGDLLDLDNIQLSQSSMVVATDPDTGAQVEYATLRSSNSHRVWADLEQIPSNLQYAFICTEDKDFYSEPGVNFKRTIGAMINEYLLPIYSSKQGASTLEQQLIKNLTDDNSASGIDGALRKVREIYRALCLSRSYSKETILEAYLNTISFTGTIQGVQTAANEYFNKDVSQLSLWECATTASITKNPTNYNPYTNPDLIHRRNFIMYNMWQQGVISEEDYRNGAAQPLVLAEEDSGKKPSTVTSYFTDALFNEVVHDIMTKEGIRESAAQKLL
;
A
#
# COMPACT_ATOMS: atom_id res chain seq x y z
N ASN A 1 -50.03 29.91 -8.97
CA ASN A 1 -49.85 31.14 -9.72
C ASN A 1 -48.53 31.18 -10.39
N GLU A 2 -48.68 31.00 -11.59
CA GLU A 2 -48.33 31.50 -12.91
C GLU A 2 -46.97 31.08 -13.39
N MET A 3 -47.00 30.20 -14.23
CA MET A 3 -46.76 30.12 -15.70
C MET A 3 -46.04 31.35 -16.29
N ARG A 4 -44.90 31.09 -16.94
CA ARG A 4 -44.56 31.62 -18.26
C ARG A 4 -43.61 30.71 -19.04
N LYS A 5 -44.17 30.14 -20.10
CA LYS A 5 -43.47 29.62 -21.28
C LYS A 5 -42.82 30.79 -22.03
N ILE A 6 -41.69 30.53 -22.70
CA ILE A 6 -41.31 31.09 -24.03
C ILE A 6 -40.03 30.31 -24.47
N HIS A 7 -40.14 29.61 -25.48
CA HIS A 7 -39.82 29.63 -26.90
C HIS A 7 -38.54 28.94 -27.33
N ARG A 8 -38.76 28.02 -28.20
CA ARG A 8 -37.95 27.28 -29.15
C ARG A 8 -37.02 28.19 -29.97
N GLY A 9 -35.80 27.71 -30.21
CA GLY A 9 -34.95 28.04 -31.34
C GLY A 9 -34.23 26.78 -31.74
N GLY A 10 -34.69 26.15 -32.81
CA GLY A 10 -34.05 25.02 -33.42
C GLY A 10 -32.92 25.52 -34.34
N GLU A 11 -31.77 24.87 -34.34
CA GLU A 11 -30.80 24.96 -35.40
C GLU A 11 -30.53 23.56 -35.94
N GLU A 12 -30.79 23.49 -37.23
CA GLU A 12 -30.65 22.30 -38.09
C GLU A 12 -29.17 21.91 -38.24
N GLN A 13 -28.89 20.63 -38.09
CA GLN A 13 -27.64 20.04 -38.54
C GLN A 13 -27.75 19.69 -40.03
N PRO A 14 -26.73 20.02 -40.86
CA PRO A 14 -26.70 19.58 -42.25
C PRO A 14 -26.25 18.10 -42.35
N ALA A 15 -27.01 17.39 -43.18
CA ALA A 15 -26.88 15.98 -43.50
C ALA A 15 -25.52 15.65 -44.18
N ARG A 16 -24.91 14.57 -43.80
CA ARG A 16 -23.77 13.94 -44.49
C ARG A 16 -24.24 13.21 -45.76
N PRO A 17 -23.54 13.32 -46.88
CA PRO A 17 -23.87 12.55 -48.09
C PRO A 17 -23.43 11.09 -47.97
N VAL A 18 -24.32 10.21 -48.34
CA VAL A 18 -24.14 8.76 -48.44
C VAL A 18 -23.32 8.46 -49.67
N GLY A 19 -22.09 8.00 -49.50
CA GLY A 19 -21.21 7.48 -50.54
C GLY A 19 -21.61 6.07 -50.98
N ARG A 20 -22.12 5.98 -52.22
CA ARG A 20 -22.53 4.78 -52.92
C ARG A 20 -21.27 3.96 -53.29
N LYS A 21 -21.15 2.73 -52.76
CA LYS A 21 -20.16 1.73 -53.21
C LYS A 21 -20.49 1.26 -54.61
N VAL A 22 -19.66 1.59 -55.56
CA VAL A 22 -19.72 0.99 -56.90
C VAL A 22 -18.74 -0.16 -56.95
N ASN A 23 -19.29 -1.33 -57.21
CA ASN A 23 -18.58 -2.58 -57.41
C ASN A 23 -18.09 -2.62 -58.88
N VAL A 24 -16.76 -2.60 -59.12
CA VAL A 24 -16.17 -2.80 -60.45
C VAL A 24 -15.40 -4.09 -60.44
N SER A 25 -16.10 -5.14 -60.73
CA SER A 25 -15.50 -6.35 -61.26
C SER A 25 -16.02 -6.59 -62.66
N GLN A 26 -15.14 -6.96 -63.57
CA GLN A 26 -15.36 -7.37 -64.94
C GLN A 26 -15.30 -6.27 -66.01
N SER A 27 -14.13 -6.10 -66.59
CA SER A 27 -13.91 -6.24 -68.01
C SER A 27 -12.38 -6.13 -68.32
N ARG A 28 -11.77 -7.28 -68.39
CA ARG A 28 -10.46 -7.44 -69.02
C ARG A 28 -10.57 -8.62 -69.95
N ARG A 29 -10.96 -8.35 -71.15
CA ARG A 29 -10.63 -9.18 -72.34
C ARG A 29 -10.76 -8.32 -73.59
N GLU A 30 -9.73 -8.44 -74.38
CA GLU A 30 -9.64 -8.09 -75.80
C GLU A 30 -9.39 -6.60 -76.14
N VAL A 31 -8.14 -6.29 -76.36
CA VAL A 31 -7.68 -5.78 -77.67
C VAL A 31 -6.23 -6.25 -77.89
N HIS A 32 -6.05 -7.16 -78.80
CA HIS A 32 -4.77 -7.53 -79.38
C HIS A 32 -4.35 -6.53 -80.45
N SER A 33 -3.03 -6.40 -80.58
CA SER A 33 -2.26 -6.00 -81.75
C SER A 33 -2.30 -4.53 -82.19
N ALA A 34 -1.24 -3.84 -81.85
CA ALA A 34 -0.51 -2.99 -82.76
C ALA A 34 0.95 -2.91 -82.32
N ALA A 35 1.79 -3.61 -83.04
CA ALA A 35 3.24 -3.54 -82.91
C ALA A 35 3.71 -2.17 -83.37
N GLU A 36 4.22 -1.37 -82.46
CA GLU A 36 4.94 -0.16 -82.80
C GLU A 36 6.36 -0.26 -82.26
N ASN A 37 7.22 -0.41 -83.21
CA ASN A 37 8.67 -0.49 -83.11
C ASN A 37 9.21 0.85 -82.52
N ARG A 38 9.33 0.96 -81.20
CA ARG A 38 10.07 2.07 -80.56
C ARG A 38 11.52 1.67 -80.40
N THR A 39 12.38 2.27 -81.18
CA THR A 39 13.83 2.29 -81.05
C THR A 39 14.25 2.57 -79.63
N ARG A 40 14.94 1.61 -78.99
CA ARG A 40 15.58 1.75 -77.70
C ARG A 40 16.67 2.83 -77.77
N THR A 41 16.44 4.00 -77.28
CA THR A 41 17.52 4.95 -76.98
C THR A 41 18.44 4.35 -75.92
N PRO A 42 19.76 4.41 -76.11
CA PRO A 42 20.72 3.89 -75.14
C PRO A 42 20.58 4.69 -73.82
N LYS A 43 20.41 3.96 -72.69
CA LYS A 43 20.46 4.57 -71.38
C LYS A 43 21.80 5.29 -71.21
N ALA A 44 21.75 6.59 -70.96
CA ALA A 44 22.94 7.39 -70.60
C ALA A 44 23.70 6.69 -69.47
N PRO A 45 25.04 6.69 -69.50
CA PRO A 45 25.86 6.10 -68.47
C PRO A 45 25.53 6.75 -67.14
N LYS A 46 25.21 5.96 -66.10
CA LYS A 46 25.00 6.46 -64.75
C LYS A 46 26.24 7.21 -64.30
N SER A 47 26.08 8.48 -64.00
CA SER A 47 27.15 9.28 -63.41
C SER A 47 27.80 8.55 -62.24
N PRO A 48 29.13 8.53 -62.11
CA PRO A 48 29.78 7.86 -60.99
C PRO A 48 29.29 8.47 -59.69
N LYS A 49 28.84 7.58 -58.78
CA LYS A 49 28.44 7.99 -57.43
C LYS A 49 29.61 8.75 -56.80
N PRO A 50 29.38 9.92 -56.18
CA PRO A 50 30.44 10.63 -55.52
C PRO A 50 31.18 9.72 -54.54
N PRO A 51 32.49 9.79 -54.44
CA PRO A 51 33.26 8.97 -53.51
C PRO A 51 32.72 9.19 -52.11
N LYS A 52 32.36 8.08 -51.41
CA LYS A 52 31.93 8.16 -50.00
C LYS A 52 33.07 8.80 -49.24
N GLU A 53 32.83 9.98 -48.72
CA GLU A 53 33.76 10.71 -47.86
C GLU A 53 34.15 9.78 -46.71
N LYS A 54 35.42 9.39 -46.65
CA LYS A 54 35.95 8.58 -45.57
C LYS A 54 35.84 9.42 -44.28
N SER A 55 35.04 8.99 -43.35
CA SER A 55 34.82 9.69 -42.09
C SER A 55 36.15 9.98 -41.40
N LYS A 56 36.33 11.22 -40.98
CA LYS A 56 37.56 11.69 -40.34
C LYS A 56 37.89 11.01 -39.01
N HIS A 57 36.96 10.21 -38.42
CA HIS A 57 37.17 9.56 -37.12
C HIS A 57 36.57 8.12 -37.11
N PRO A 58 37.22 7.14 -37.73
CA PRO A 58 36.73 5.76 -37.79
C PRO A 58 36.69 5.10 -36.40
N ILE A 59 37.65 5.42 -35.53
CA ILE A 59 37.75 4.91 -34.14
C ILE A 59 36.55 5.40 -33.32
N LEU A 60 36.20 6.69 -33.41
CA LEU A 60 35.07 7.25 -32.66
C LEU A 60 33.73 6.63 -33.08
N ARG A 61 33.55 6.32 -34.38
CA ARG A 61 32.37 5.58 -34.86
C ARG A 61 32.34 4.16 -34.39
N PHE A 62 33.47 3.47 -34.31
CA PHE A 62 33.56 2.12 -33.77
C PHE A 62 33.19 2.13 -32.31
N ILE A 63 33.79 3.00 -31.49
CA ILE A 63 33.44 3.18 -30.06
C ILE A 63 31.94 3.48 -29.90
N GLY A 64 31.41 4.44 -30.66
CA GLY A 64 29.98 4.78 -30.58
C GLY A 64 29.04 3.61 -30.93
N ARG A 65 29.41 2.80 -31.93
CA ARG A 65 28.64 1.59 -32.26
C ARG A 65 28.72 0.53 -31.16
N THR A 66 29.90 0.30 -30.59
CA THR A 66 30.08 -0.67 -29.51
C THR A 66 29.27 -0.25 -28.28
N VAL A 67 29.35 1.03 -27.87
CA VAL A 67 28.55 1.57 -26.77
C VAL A 67 27.06 1.42 -27.05
N ALA A 68 26.60 1.80 -28.27
CA ALA A 68 25.19 1.63 -28.63
C ALA A 68 24.74 0.16 -28.60
N THR A 69 25.58 -0.76 -29.07
CA THR A 69 25.26 -2.21 -29.04
C THR A 69 25.16 -2.71 -27.60
N VAL A 70 26.11 -2.35 -26.73
CA VAL A 70 26.07 -2.73 -25.31
C VAL A 70 24.82 -2.16 -24.63
N LEU A 71 24.47 -0.92 -24.94
CA LEU A 71 23.29 -0.26 -24.40
C LEU A 71 22.01 -0.94 -24.88
N CYS A 72 21.90 -1.29 -26.16
CA CYS A 72 20.77 -2.03 -26.72
C CYS A 72 20.63 -3.42 -26.08
N LEU A 73 21.76 -4.14 -25.90
CA LEU A 73 21.75 -5.45 -25.22
C LEU A 73 21.32 -5.31 -23.77
N GLY A 74 21.79 -4.27 -23.08
CA GLY A 74 21.36 -3.96 -21.71
C GLY A 74 19.84 -3.68 -21.60
N ILE A 75 19.30 -2.87 -22.51
CA ILE A 75 17.85 -2.60 -22.59
C ILE A 75 17.07 -3.89 -22.88
N MET A 76 17.55 -4.71 -23.82
CA MET A 76 16.90 -5.96 -24.19
C MET A 76 16.86 -6.94 -23.00
N LEU A 77 17.99 -7.12 -22.32
CA LEU A 77 18.06 -7.95 -21.10
C LEU A 77 17.18 -7.40 -20.00
N GLY A 78 17.22 -6.08 -19.77
CA GLY A 78 16.35 -5.42 -18.78
C GLY A 78 14.87 -5.60 -19.08
N SER A 79 14.47 -5.56 -20.35
CA SER A 79 13.09 -5.81 -20.77
C SER A 79 12.63 -7.24 -20.48
N VAL A 80 13.50 -8.24 -20.74
CA VAL A 80 13.19 -9.65 -20.43
C VAL A 80 13.01 -9.83 -18.91
N VAL A 81 13.91 -9.25 -18.11
CA VAL A 81 13.81 -9.30 -16.65
C VAL A 81 12.52 -8.61 -16.17
N ALA A 82 12.18 -7.44 -16.74
CA ALA A 82 10.96 -6.72 -16.39
C ALA A 82 9.69 -7.55 -16.69
N VAL A 83 9.62 -8.18 -17.86
CA VAL A 83 8.49 -9.07 -18.22
C VAL A 83 8.40 -10.28 -17.27
N GLY A 84 9.54 -10.91 -16.96
CA GLY A 84 9.60 -12.00 -15.99
C GLY A 84 9.14 -11.58 -14.61
N MET A 85 9.50 -10.37 -14.19
CA MET A 85 9.07 -9.79 -12.89
C MET A 85 7.56 -9.54 -12.85
N VAL A 86 6.99 -8.97 -13.93
CA VAL A 86 5.53 -8.78 -14.03
C VAL A 86 4.80 -10.12 -13.95
N PHE A 87 5.25 -11.10 -14.70
CA PHE A 87 4.67 -12.45 -14.66
C PHE A 87 4.74 -13.05 -13.24
N TYR A 88 5.91 -12.97 -12.60
CA TYR A 88 6.09 -13.42 -11.22
C TYR A 88 5.11 -12.74 -10.25
N VAL A 89 4.99 -11.40 -10.31
CA VAL A 89 4.12 -10.65 -9.41
C VAL A 89 2.67 -11.07 -9.61
N VAL A 90 2.18 -11.11 -10.85
CA VAL A 90 0.80 -11.53 -11.15
C VAL A 90 0.52 -12.93 -10.63
N GLN A 91 1.46 -13.87 -10.80
CA GLN A 91 1.30 -15.23 -10.30
C GLN A 91 1.33 -15.29 -8.76
N ALA A 92 2.25 -14.56 -8.14
CA ALA A 92 2.43 -14.56 -6.68
C ALA A 92 1.31 -13.85 -5.93
N THR A 93 0.54 -12.97 -6.61
CA THR A 93 -0.56 -12.19 -6.03
C THR A 93 -1.94 -12.61 -6.55
N ALA A 94 -2.01 -13.72 -7.30
CA ALA A 94 -3.26 -14.18 -7.92
C ALA A 94 -4.38 -14.53 -6.90
N ASN A 95 -3.99 -14.90 -5.68
CA ASN A 95 -4.90 -15.31 -4.61
C ASN A 95 -5.03 -14.25 -3.49
N ASP A 96 -4.62 -13.02 -3.74
CA ASP A 96 -4.64 -11.95 -2.74
C ASP A 96 -6.03 -11.29 -2.56
N GLY A 97 -7.06 -11.73 -3.28
CA GLY A 97 -8.39 -11.11 -3.25
C GLY A 97 -8.92 -10.92 -1.84
N ASP A 98 -8.94 -12.01 -1.05
CA ASP A 98 -9.44 -12.00 0.32
C ASP A 98 -8.51 -11.24 1.29
N LEU A 99 -7.21 -11.23 0.99
CA LEU A 99 -6.20 -10.58 1.82
C LEU A 99 -6.26 -9.04 1.73
N LEU A 100 -6.65 -8.52 0.57
CA LEU A 100 -6.75 -7.09 0.29
C LEU A 100 -8.18 -6.55 0.40
N ASP A 101 -9.10 -7.36 0.85
CA ASP A 101 -10.49 -6.96 1.09
C ASP A 101 -10.58 -6.27 2.46
N LEU A 102 -10.46 -4.92 2.45
CA LEU A 102 -10.52 -4.12 3.67
C LEU A 102 -11.93 -4.08 4.27
N ASP A 103 -12.97 -4.32 3.48
CA ASP A 103 -14.35 -4.31 3.96
C ASP A 103 -14.66 -5.54 4.80
N ASN A 104 -13.94 -6.62 4.53
CA ASN A 104 -14.08 -7.91 5.24
C ASN A 104 -12.77 -8.30 5.97
N ILE A 105 -11.95 -7.33 6.39
CA ILE A 105 -10.79 -7.65 7.21
C ILE A 105 -11.28 -8.43 8.43
N GLN A 106 -11.17 -9.75 8.39
CA GLN A 106 -11.32 -10.63 9.53
C GLN A 106 -10.09 -10.44 10.41
N LEU A 107 -10.13 -9.36 11.14
CA LEU A 107 -9.16 -9.13 12.18
C LEU A 107 -9.44 -10.18 13.25
N SER A 108 -8.39 -10.78 13.77
CA SER A 108 -8.48 -11.63 14.96
C SER A 108 -9.10 -10.78 16.08
N GLN A 109 -10.41 -10.78 16.15
CA GLN A 109 -11.15 -10.12 17.23
C GLN A 109 -11.19 -11.07 18.40
N SER A 110 -11.06 -10.52 19.60
CA SER A 110 -11.29 -11.33 20.80
C SER A 110 -12.76 -11.74 20.84
N SER A 111 -13.03 -13.04 20.89
CA SER A 111 -14.39 -13.53 21.07
C SER A 111 -14.80 -13.39 22.53
N MET A 112 -15.95 -12.79 22.79
CA MET A 112 -16.47 -12.58 24.14
C MET A 112 -17.50 -13.66 24.51
N VAL A 113 -17.26 -14.33 25.61
CA VAL A 113 -18.24 -15.24 26.22
C VAL A 113 -19.13 -14.42 27.13
N VAL A 114 -20.42 -14.41 26.83
CA VAL A 114 -21.42 -13.69 27.62
C VAL A 114 -22.23 -14.71 28.41
N ALA A 115 -22.39 -14.48 29.69
CA ALA A 115 -23.29 -15.24 30.54
C ALA A 115 -24.52 -14.41 30.93
N THR A 116 -25.65 -15.06 31.12
CA THR A 116 -26.82 -14.39 31.67
C THR A 116 -26.75 -14.47 33.18
N ASP A 117 -26.72 -13.33 33.85
CA ASP A 117 -26.80 -13.24 35.29
C ASP A 117 -28.15 -13.84 35.75
N PRO A 118 -28.15 -14.90 36.59
CA PRO A 118 -29.36 -15.57 37.01
C PRO A 118 -30.29 -14.71 37.88
N ASP A 119 -29.75 -13.69 38.53
CA ASP A 119 -30.52 -12.86 39.47
C ASP A 119 -31.14 -11.64 38.76
N THR A 120 -30.46 -11.08 37.77
CA THR A 120 -30.91 -9.86 37.05
C THR A 120 -31.41 -10.12 35.63
N GLY A 121 -31.10 -11.28 35.07
CA GLY A 121 -31.37 -11.59 33.64
C GLY A 121 -30.51 -10.78 32.66
N ALA A 122 -29.54 -9.98 33.12
CA ALA A 122 -28.66 -9.20 32.30
C ALA A 122 -27.55 -10.06 31.67
N GLN A 123 -27.16 -9.73 30.46
CA GLN A 123 -25.97 -10.34 29.88
C GLN A 123 -24.73 -9.66 30.46
N VAL A 124 -23.83 -10.43 31.05
CA VAL A 124 -22.57 -9.99 31.63
C VAL A 124 -21.42 -10.70 30.94
N GLU A 125 -20.31 -10.00 30.74
CA GLU A 125 -19.09 -10.61 30.24
C GLU A 125 -18.58 -11.64 31.24
N TYR A 126 -18.50 -12.89 30.81
CA TYR A 126 -18.01 -14.01 31.64
C TYR A 126 -16.51 -14.22 31.40
N ALA A 127 -16.09 -14.21 30.14
CA ALA A 127 -14.69 -14.36 29.74
C ALA A 127 -14.50 -13.81 28.33
N THR A 128 -13.31 -13.27 28.06
CA THR A 128 -12.88 -12.96 26.71
C THR A 128 -11.99 -14.08 26.23
N LEU A 129 -12.42 -14.80 25.20
CA LEU A 129 -11.57 -15.77 24.51
C LEU A 129 -10.61 -14.97 23.62
N ARG A 130 -9.34 -15.07 23.92
CA ARG A 130 -8.29 -14.33 23.20
C ARG A 130 -7.50 -15.31 22.37
N SER A 131 -7.40 -15.05 21.08
CA SER A 131 -6.30 -15.63 20.31
C SER A 131 -5.01 -15.25 21.04
N SER A 132 -4.13 -16.20 21.30
CA SER A 132 -2.91 -16.03 22.10
C SER A 132 -1.98 -14.90 21.61
N ASN A 133 -2.33 -14.23 20.51
CA ASN A 133 -1.46 -13.30 19.78
C ASN A 133 -2.01 -11.89 19.54
N SER A 134 -3.26 -11.53 19.87
CA SER A 134 -3.67 -10.14 19.63
C SER A 134 -4.82 -9.66 20.52
N HIS A 135 -4.57 -8.57 21.23
CA HIS A 135 -5.60 -7.68 21.73
C HIS A 135 -5.87 -6.64 20.65
N ARG A 136 -7.05 -6.62 20.07
CA ARG A 136 -7.44 -5.61 19.11
C ARG A 136 -8.88 -5.17 19.36
N VAL A 137 -9.04 -3.86 19.49
CA VAL A 137 -10.33 -3.18 19.50
C VAL A 137 -10.34 -2.27 18.29
N TRP A 138 -11.32 -2.42 17.41
CA TRP A 138 -11.46 -1.56 16.24
C TRP A 138 -12.02 -0.20 16.66
N ALA A 139 -11.48 0.86 16.04
CA ALA A 139 -12.02 2.21 16.14
C ALA A 139 -12.27 2.74 14.72
N ASP A 140 -13.47 3.26 14.48
CA ASP A 140 -13.78 3.94 13.23
C ASP A 140 -12.92 5.21 13.10
N LEU A 141 -12.56 5.58 11.89
CA LEU A 141 -11.65 6.71 11.64
C LEU A 141 -12.16 8.01 12.27
N GLU A 142 -13.48 8.19 12.32
CA GLU A 142 -14.15 9.35 12.92
C GLU A 142 -13.95 9.44 14.45
N GLN A 143 -13.73 8.30 15.11
CA GLN A 143 -13.43 8.23 16.55
C GLN A 143 -11.97 8.50 16.84
N ILE A 144 -11.09 8.31 15.85
CA ILE A 144 -9.65 8.52 16.00
C ILE A 144 -9.34 10.00 15.85
N PRO A 145 -8.76 10.66 16.87
CA PRO A 145 -8.44 12.09 16.78
C PRO A 145 -7.58 12.44 15.57
N SER A 146 -7.87 13.55 14.91
CA SER A 146 -7.07 14.04 13.78
C SER A 146 -5.60 14.21 14.14
N ASN A 147 -5.29 14.62 15.37
CA ASN A 147 -3.92 14.70 15.87
C ASN A 147 -3.19 13.36 15.84
N LEU A 148 -3.88 12.25 16.11
CA LEU A 148 -3.28 10.92 16.03
C LEU A 148 -3.08 10.49 14.56
N GLN A 149 -4.07 10.71 13.71
CA GLN A 149 -3.98 10.45 12.28
C GLN A 149 -2.77 11.19 11.66
N TYR A 150 -2.64 12.49 11.92
CA TYR A 150 -1.54 13.30 11.40
C TYR A 150 -0.19 13.02 12.07
N ALA A 151 -0.15 12.56 13.31
CA ALA A 151 1.09 12.12 13.93
C ALA A 151 1.74 10.98 13.12
N PHE A 152 0.95 10.03 12.63
CA PHE A 152 1.41 8.97 11.73
C PHE A 152 1.75 9.50 10.34
N ILE A 153 0.86 10.26 9.72
CA ILE A 153 1.04 10.79 8.36
C ILE A 153 2.30 11.65 8.28
N CYS A 154 2.45 12.64 9.17
CA CYS A 154 3.59 13.56 9.16
C CYS A 154 4.94 12.86 9.41
N THR A 155 4.92 11.72 10.08
CA THR A 155 6.14 11.01 10.48
C THR A 155 6.52 9.92 9.47
N GLU A 156 5.56 9.12 9.05
CA GLU A 156 5.80 7.95 8.21
C GLU A 156 5.64 8.28 6.72
N ASP A 157 4.63 9.08 6.37
CA ASP A 157 4.26 9.30 4.98
C ASP A 157 3.57 10.64 4.72
N LYS A 158 4.34 11.72 4.77
CA LYS A 158 3.81 13.08 4.59
C LYS A 158 3.07 13.33 3.27
N ASP A 159 3.33 12.53 2.26
CA ASP A 159 2.75 12.65 0.93
C ASP A 159 1.53 11.71 0.75
N PHE A 160 1.07 11.03 1.80
CA PHE A 160 0.04 10.00 1.82
C PHE A 160 -1.19 10.32 0.97
N TYR A 161 -1.79 11.49 1.16
CA TYR A 161 -2.99 11.90 0.42
C TYR A 161 -2.74 12.21 -1.06
N SER A 162 -1.49 12.47 -1.46
CA SER A 162 -1.15 12.90 -2.81
C SER A 162 -0.52 11.81 -3.67
N GLU A 163 -0.04 10.73 -3.07
CA GLU A 163 0.64 9.66 -3.78
C GLU A 163 -0.27 8.45 -4.08
N PRO A 164 0.03 7.69 -5.15
CA PRO A 164 -0.81 6.57 -5.59
C PRO A 164 -0.56 5.27 -4.81
N GLY A 165 -0.20 5.35 -3.54
CA GLY A 165 0.12 4.20 -2.68
C GLY A 165 1.60 3.83 -2.62
N VAL A 166 2.44 4.44 -3.45
CA VAL A 166 3.91 4.25 -3.45
C VAL A 166 4.60 5.56 -3.81
N ASN A 167 5.55 5.96 -2.99
CA ASN A 167 6.43 7.07 -3.33
C ASN A 167 7.59 6.60 -4.21
N PHE A 168 7.40 6.60 -5.53
CA PHE A 168 8.40 6.10 -6.48
C PHE A 168 9.76 6.76 -6.34
N LYS A 169 9.80 8.07 -6.09
CA LYS A 169 11.06 8.82 -5.93
C LYS A 169 11.84 8.34 -4.72
N ARG A 170 11.17 8.20 -3.56
CA ARG A 170 11.78 7.70 -2.32
C ARG A 170 12.17 6.22 -2.45
N THR A 171 11.30 5.41 -3.04
CA THR A 171 11.52 3.96 -3.22
C THR A 171 12.72 3.69 -4.13
N ILE A 172 12.80 4.35 -5.29
CA ILE A 172 13.93 4.20 -6.23
C ILE A 172 15.22 4.71 -5.58
N GLY A 173 15.18 5.86 -4.89
CA GLY A 173 16.32 6.39 -4.16
C GLY A 173 16.84 5.44 -3.09
N ALA A 174 15.96 4.82 -2.33
CA ALA A 174 16.32 3.82 -1.32
C ALA A 174 16.91 2.54 -1.94
N MET A 175 16.34 2.06 -3.06
CA MET A 175 16.87 0.89 -3.78
C MET A 175 18.26 1.16 -4.36
N ILE A 176 18.48 2.33 -4.94
CA ILE A 176 19.81 2.72 -5.44
C ILE A 176 20.81 2.78 -4.29
N ASN A 177 20.42 3.36 -3.16
CA ASN A 177 21.28 3.47 -1.99
C ASN A 177 21.60 2.10 -1.35
N GLU A 178 20.66 1.18 -1.37
CA GLU A 178 20.84 -0.15 -0.73
C GLU A 178 21.63 -1.12 -1.63
N TYR A 179 21.39 -1.11 -2.95
CA TYR A 179 21.91 -2.14 -3.86
C TYR A 179 23.00 -1.67 -4.83
N LEU A 180 23.09 -0.37 -5.14
CA LEU A 180 24.00 0.12 -6.18
C LEU A 180 25.10 1.05 -5.65
N LEU A 181 24.74 2.07 -4.91
CA LEU A 181 25.67 3.09 -4.43
C LEU A 181 25.21 3.58 -3.04
N PRO A 182 25.85 3.15 -1.97
CA PRO A 182 25.54 3.66 -0.62
C PRO A 182 25.99 5.12 -0.47
N ILE A 183 25.14 6.04 -0.96
CA ILE A 183 25.40 7.48 -0.94
C ILE A 183 25.05 8.09 0.42
N TYR A 184 24.04 7.51 1.08
CA TYR A 184 23.54 7.97 2.37
C TYR A 184 23.83 6.95 3.46
N SER A 185 24.43 7.41 4.57
CA SER A 185 24.76 6.58 5.73
C SER A 185 23.53 6.20 6.57
N SER A 186 22.38 6.86 6.38
CA SER A 186 21.13 6.58 7.09
C SER A 186 20.11 5.91 6.17
N LYS A 187 19.55 4.77 6.61
CA LYS A 187 18.37 4.18 5.97
C LYS A 187 17.17 5.12 6.16
N GLN A 188 16.88 5.93 5.16
CA GLN A 188 15.64 6.71 5.17
C GLN A 188 14.46 5.77 4.95
N GLY A 189 13.43 5.87 5.79
CA GLY A 189 12.16 5.17 5.57
C GLY A 189 11.54 5.59 4.24
N ALA A 190 11.41 4.65 3.32
CA ALA A 190 10.87 4.91 1.98
C ALA A 190 9.50 4.24 1.76
N SER A 191 9.02 3.49 2.75
CA SER A 191 7.72 2.81 2.69
C SER A 191 6.59 3.79 3.00
N THR A 192 5.49 3.65 2.26
CA THR A 192 4.24 4.40 2.47
C THR A 192 3.36 3.72 3.51
N LEU A 193 2.28 4.38 3.95
CA LEU A 193 1.31 3.78 4.86
C LEU A 193 0.63 2.56 4.24
N GLU A 194 0.33 2.58 2.94
CA GLU A 194 -0.19 1.43 2.20
C GLU A 194 0.77 0.24 2.22
N GLN A 195 2.06 0.49 2.01
CA GLN A 195 3.07 -0.57 2.06
C GLN A 195 3.21 -1.15 3.46
N GLN A 196 3.10 -0.31 4.50
CA GLN A 196 3.12 -0.76 5.89
C GLN A 196 1.84 -1.55 6.23
N LEU A 197 0.67 -1.10 5.75
CA LEU A 197 -0.58 -1.85 5.89
C LEU A 197 -0.47 -3.24 5.26
N ILE A 198 -0.01 -3.33 4.01
CA ILE A 198 0.23 -4.60 3.33
C ILE A 198 1.12 -5.52 4.18
N LYS A 199 2.21 -4.98 4.73
CA LYS A 199 3.10 -5.73 5.60
C LYS A 199 2.39 -6.26 6.85
N ASN A 200 1.52 -5.46 7.46
CA ASN A 200 0.75 -5.86 8.65
C ASN A 200 -0.28 -6.96 8.31
N LEU A 201 -0.87 -6.92 7.13
CA LEU A 201 -1.89 -7.88 6.69
C LEU A 201 -1.28 -9.22 6.20
N THR A 202 -0.07 -9.18 5.61
CA THR A 202 0.53 -10.37 4.96
C THR A 202 1.45 -11.16 5.84
N ASP A 203 1.87 -10.60 6.97
CA ASP A 203 2.89 -11.18 7.89
C ASP A 203 4.20 -11.64 7.19
N ASP A 204 4.45 -11.08 5.99
CA ASP A 204 5.58 -11.42 5.12
C ASP A 204 6.84 -10.64 5.58
N ASN A 205 7.36 -11.04 6.76
CA ASN A 205 8.40 -10.27 7.46
C ASN A 205 9.84 -10.78 7.28
N SER A 206 10.04 -11.98 6.73
CA SER A 206 11.23 -12.77 7.02
C SER A 206 12.26 -12.89 5.91
N ALA A 207 12.15 -12.23 4.78
CA ALA A 207 13.04 -12.44 3.65
C ALA A 207 14.16 -11.39 3.56
N SER A 208 15.39 -11.87 3.35
CA SER A 208 16.58 -11.06 3.05
C SER A 208 17.14 -11.42 1.65
N GLY A 209 18.03 -10.60 1.13
CA GLY A 209 18.62 -10.84 -0.19
C GLY A 209 17.61 -10.76 -1.34
N ILE A 210 17.65 -11.71 -2.27
CA ILE A 210 16.79 -11.77 -3.46
C ILE A 210 15.32 -11.93 -3.04
N ASP A 211 15.03 -12.78 -2.06
CA ASP A 211 13.66 -12.99 -1.57
C ASP A 211 13.10 -11.71 -0.94
N GLY A 212 13.94 -10.94 -0.25
CA GLY A 212 13.58 -9.63 0.28
C GLY A 212 13.24 -8.61 -0.82
N ALA A 213 14.00 -8.63 -1.92
CA ALA A 213 13.71 -7.79 -3.08
C ALA A 213 12.39 -8.19 -3.76
N LEU A 214 12.16 -9.49 -3.96
CA LEU A 214 10.92 -10.02 -4.53
C LEU A 214 9.71 -9.70 -3.64
N ARG A 215 9.85 -9.85 -2.32
CA ARG A 215 8.85 -9.43 -1.35
C ARG A 215 8.52 -7.94 -1.52
N LYS A 216 9.54 -7.07 -1.63
CA LYS A 216 9.32 -5.62 -1.79
C LYS A 216 8.59 -5.29 -3.10
N VAL A 217 8.85 -6.04 -4.16
CA VAL A 217 8.10 -5.87 -5.43
C VAL A 217 6.63 -6.27 -5.27
N ARG A 218 6.33 -7.39 -4.58
CA ARG A 218 4.94 -7.77 -4.26
C ARG A 218 4.25 -6.71 -3.41
N GLU A 219 4.93 -6.23 -2.35
CA GLU A 219 4.43 -5.17 -1.47
C GLU A 219 4.07 -3.89 -2.25
N ILE A 220 4.95 -3.44 -3.16
CA ILE A 220 4.71 -2.28 -4.02
C ILE A 220 3.47 -2.50 -4.90
N TYR A 221 3.37 -3.66 -5.53
CA TYR A 221 2.22 -3.98 -6.39
C TYR A 221 0.92 -4.00 -5.60
N ARG A 222 0.89 -4.67 -4.45
CA ARG A 222 -0.27 -4.73 -3.54
C ARG A 222 -0.68 -3.35 -3.05
N ALA A 223 0.27 -2.49 -2.68
CA ALA A 223 0.00 -1.12 -2.25
C ALA A 223 -0.64 -0.27 -3.37
N LEU A 224 -0.20 -0.45 -4.62
CA LEU A 224 -0.81 0.20 -5.78
C LEU A 224 -2.24 -0.31 -6.05
N CYS A 225 -2.48 -1.61 -5.88
CA CYS A 225 -3.81 -2.20 -6.02
C CYS A 225 -4.74 -1.65 -4.92
N LEU A 226 -4.28 -1.67 -3.67
CA LEU A 226 -5.02 -1.17 -2.51
C LEU A 226 -5.43 0.29 -2.68
N SER A 227 -4.47 1.16 -3.06
CA SER A 227 -4.73 2.60 -3.28
C SER A 227 -5.66 2.89 -4.47
N ARG A 228 -5.88 1.92 -5.37
CA ARG A 228 -6.87 2.03 -6.45
C ARG A 228 -8.26 1.55 -6.05
N SER A 229 -8.33 0.62 -5.12
CA SER A 229 -9.58 -0.04 -4.72
C SER A 229 -10.28 0.69 -3.59
N TYR A 230 -9.54 1.36 -2.71
CA TYR A 230 -10.04 1.97 -1.49
C TYR A 230 -9.68 3.45 -1.39
N SER A 231 -10.50 4.21 -0.64
CA SER A 231 -10.20 5.61 -0.31
C SER A 231 -8.99 5.69 0.64
N LYS A 232 -8.36 6.85 0.70
CA LYS A 232 -7.27 7.10 1.64
C LYS A 232 -7.71 6.99 3.09
N GLU A 233 -8.94 7.39 3.36
CA GLU A 233 -9.58 7.30 4.67
C GLU A 233 -9.73 5.85 5.11
N THR A 234 -10.27 4.97 4.25
CA THR A 234 -10.42 3.53 4.52
C THR A 234 -9.06 2.87 4.75
N ILE A 235 -8.04 3.23 3.95
CA ILE A 235 -6.68 2.71 4.11
C ILE A 235 -6.07 3.17 5.42
N LEU A 236 -6.25 4.44 5.79
CA LEU A 236 -5.74 4.98 7.05
C LEU A 236 -6.40 4.33 8.26
N GLU A 237 -7.71 4.14 8.21
CA GLU A 237 -8.47 3.43 9.25
C GLU A 237 -7.93 2.01 9.44
N ALA A 238 -7.82 1.25 8.36
CA ALA A 238 -7.27 -0.10 8.40
C ALA A 238 -5.84 -0.12 8.94
N TYR A 239 -4.99 0.84 8.53
CA TYR A 239 -3.62 0.97 9.03
C TYR A 239 -3.58 1.19 10.54
N LEU A 240 -4.33 2.18 11.04
CA LEU A 240 -4.36 2.54 12.46
C LEU A 240 -4.92 1.42 13.34
N ASN A 241 -5.80 0.60 12.80
CA ASN A 241 -6.36 -0.55 13.49
C ASN A 241 -5.50 -1.84 13.39
N THR A 242 -4.53 -1.89 12.47
CA THR A 242 -3.69 -3.08 12.26
C THR A 242 -2.25 -2.93 12.73
N ILE A 243 -1.82 -1.71 13.02
CA ILE A 243 -0.44 -1.44 13.42
C ILE A 243 -0.12 -2.10 14.76
N SER A 244 1.09 -2.70 14.83
CA SER A 244 1.57 -3.38 16.03
C SER A 244 2.36 -2.44 16.93
N PHE A 245 2.12 -2.55 18.22
CA PHE A 245 2.82 -1.88 19.31
C PHE A 245 3.69 -2.88 20.10
N THR A 246 3.97 -2.59 21.37
CA THR A 246 4.75 -3.50 22.22
C THR A 246 3.97 -4.77 22.57
N GLY A 247 4.65 -5.90 22.61
CA GLY A 247 4.04 -7.17 22.96
C GLY A 247 2.96 -7.61 21.96
N THR A 248 1.77 -7.86 22.45
CA THR A 248 0.60 -8.29 21.68
C THR A 248 -0.38 -7.18 21.36
N ILE A 249 -0.05 -5.94 21.69
CA ILE A 249 -0.91 -4.77 21.49
C ILE A 249 -0.98 -4.44 20.00
N GLN A 250 -2.19 -4.41 19.43
CA GLN A 250 -2.45 -4.07 18.05
C GLN A 250 -3.60 -3.06 17.95
N GLY A 251 -3.42 -2.07 17.05
CA GLY A 251 -4.38 -1.01 16.83
C GLY A 251 -4.33 0.10 17.89
N VAL A 252 -4.72 1.30 17.45
CA VAL A 252 -4.58 2.53 18.24
C VAL A 252 -5.54 2.59 19.43
N GLN A 253 -6.74 2.00 19.32
CA GLN A 253 -7.68 1.95 20.44
C GLN A 253 -7.13 1.09 21.58
N THR A 254 -6.57 -0.07 21.25
CA THR A 254 -5.95 -0.95 22.22
C THR A 254 -4.74 -0.28 22.88
N ALA A 255 -3.92 0.41 22.08
CA ALA A 255 -2.78 1.17 22.58
C ALA A 255 -3.22 2.32 23.53
N ALA A 256 -4.31 3.01 23.21
CA ALA A 256 -4.86 4.08 24.06
C ALA A 256 -5.32 3.53 25.41
N ASN A 257 -6.01 2.40 25.40
CA ASN A 257 -6.45 1.72 26.62
C ASN A 257 -5.27 1.27 27.47
N GLU A 258 -4.27 0.64 26.85
CA GLU A 258 -3.13 0.05 27.56
C GLU A 258 -2.21 1.12 28.16
N TYR A 259 -1.80 2.11 27.33
CA TYR A 259 -0.80 3.09 27.75
C TYR A 259 -1.38 4.25 28.56
N PHE A 260 -2.66 4.59 28.38
CA PHE A 260 -3.25 5.79 28.95
C PHE A 260 -4.53 5.51 29.74
N ASN A 261 -5.04 4.29 29.70
CA ASN A 261 -6.36 3.93 30.29
C ASN A 261 -7.49 4.86 29.79
N LYS A 262 -7.47 5.14 28.47
CA LYS A 262 -8.38 6.08 27.81
C LYS A 262 -8.95 5.46 26.54
N ASP A 263 -10.15 5.91 26.18
CA ASP A 263 -10.64 5.77 24.82
C ASP A 263 -9.77 6.56 23.84
N VAL A 264 -9.56 6.07 22.63
CA VAL A 264 -8.71 6.71 21.61
C VAL A 264 -9.14 8.16 21.33
N SER A 265 -10.45 8.42 21.36
CA SER A 265 -11.03 9.74 21.12
C SER A 265 -10.65 10.77 22.19
N GLN A 266 -10.19 10.31 23.36
CA GLN A 266 -9.84 11.16 24.50
C GLN A 266 -8.33 11.48 24.58
N LEU A 267 -7.54 10.98 23.64
CA LEU A 267 -6.10 11.22 23.63
C LEU A 267 -5.79 12.69 23.37
N SER A 268 -4.95 13.28 24.23
CA SER A 268 -4.37 14.60 24.02
C SER A 268 -3.34 14.59 22.89
N LEU A 269 -2.94 15.76 22.38
CA LEU A 269 -1.94 15.89 21.31
C LEU A 269 -0.64 15.14 21.62
N TRP A 270 -0.10 15.29 22.83
CA TRP A 270 1.16 14.63 23.21
C TRP A 270 1.00 13.13 23.44
N GLU A 271 -0.17 12.65 23.84
CA GLU A 271 -0.49 11.21 23.90
C GLU A 271 -0.62 10.61 22.50
N CYS A 272 -1.24 11.32 21.56
CA CYS A 272 -1.27 10.94 20.14
C CYS A 272 0.15 10.80 19.56
N ALA A 273 1.01 11.81 19.80
CA ALA A 273 2.39 11.76 19.34
C ALA A 273 3.22 10.67 20.07
N THR A 274 2.91 10.39 21.34
CA THR A 274 3.53 9.29 22.09
C THR A 274 3.15 7.95 21.45
N THR A 275 1.87 7.72 21.19
CA THR A 275 1.38 6.51 20.53
C THR A 275 2.10 6.28 19.20
N ALA A 276 2.14 7.29 18.34
CA ALA A 276 2.85 7.18 17.06
C ALA A 276 4.37 6.96 17.22
N SER A 277 4.98 7.38 18.34
CA SER A 277 6.41 7.23 18.57
C SER A 277 6.87 5.79 18.81
N ILE A 278 5.99 4.94 19.33
CA ILE A 278 6.27 3.54 19.69
C ILE A 278 6.46 2.68 18.43
N THR A 279 5.70 2.92 17.39
CA THR A 279 5.55 2.03 16.23
C THR A 279 6.78 1.87 15.36
N LYS A 280 7.73 2.81 15.41
CA LYS A 280 8.99 2.72 14.64
C LYS A 280 9.82 1.48 15.01
N ASN A 281 9.87 1.16 16.27
CA ASN A 281 10.53 -0.03 16.81
C ASN A 281 9.93 -0.33 18.18
N PRO A 282 8.83 -1.08 18.23
CA PRO A 282 8.07 -1.30 19.46
C PRO A 282 8.91 -1.88 20.62
N THR A 283 9.90 -2.72 20.29
CA THR A 283 10.80 -3.32 21.30
C THR A 283 11.69 -2.25 21.94
N ASN A 284 12.25 -1.36 21.11
CA ASN A 284 13.18 -0.32 21.60
C ASN A 284 12.46 0.89 22.18
N TYR A 285 11.29 1.23 21.67
CA TYR A 285 10.48 2.36 22.13
C TYR A 285 9.34 1.92 23.05
N ASN A 286 9.60 0.97 23.94
CA ASN A 286 8.66 0.60 24.98
C ASN A 286 8.46 1.80 25.93
N PRO A 287 7.23 2.33 26.07
CA PRO A 287 6.97 3.55 26.83
C PRO A 287 7.27 3.43 28.33
N TYR A 288 7.24 2.22 28.89
CA TYR A 288 7.51 1.97 30.30
C TYR A 288 9.00 1.89 30.63
N THR A 289 9.85 1.54 29.64
CA THR A 289 11.27 1.25 29.91
C THR A 289 12.25 2.19 29.20
N ASN A 290 11.81 2.91 28.17
CA ASN A 290 12.69 3.78 27.38
C ASN A 290 12.38 5.27 27.58
N PRO A 291 13.23 6.01 28.29
CA PRO A 291 13.06 7.46 28.49
C PRO A 291 13.26 8.27 27.19
N ASP A 292 13.97 7.73 26.18
CA ASP A 292 14.20 8.40 24.90
C ASP A 292 12.92 8.54 24.06
N LEU A 293 11.84 7.88 24.47
CA LEU A 293 10.53 8.02 23.83
C LEU A 293 10.06 9.48 23.82
N ILE A 294 10.36 10.25 24.86
CA ILE A 294 10.02 11.69 24.93
C ILE A 294 10.68 12.47 23.78
N HIS A 295 11.94 12.18 23.46
CA HIS A 295 12.64 12.84 22.36
C HIS A 295 11.97 12.52 21.02
N ARG A 296 11.55 11.27 20.82
CA ARG A 296 10.85 10.87 19.61
C ARG A 296 9.44 11.46 19.53
N ARG A 297 8.68 11.48 20.62
CA ARG A 297 7.39 12.17 20.72
C ARG A 297 7.52 13.64 20.29
N ASN A 298 8.50 14.34 20.87
CA ASN A 298 8.73 15.75 20.57
C ASN A 298 9.15 15.95 19.10
N PHE A 299 9.92 15.02 18.51
CA PHE A 299 10.26 15.04 17.10
C PHE A 299 9.02 14.86 16.21
N ILE A 300 8.06 14.00 16.59
CA ILE A 300 6.79 13.84 15.86
C ILE A 300 5.99 15.13 15.89
N MET A 301 5.80 15.75 17.07
CA MET A 301 5.10 17.03 17.19
C MET A 301 5.82 18.14 16.43
N TYR A 302 7.16 18.16 16.42
CA TYR A 302 7.94 19.07 15.59
C TYR A 302 7.63 18.91 14.10
N ASN A 303 7.54 17.67 13.60
CA ASN A 303 7.16 17.40 12.21
C ASN A 303 5.73 17.87 11.90
N MET A 304 4.79 17.65 12.81
CA MET A 304 3.41 18.14 12.68
C MET A 304 3.36 19.67 12.60
N TRP A 305 4.13 20.37 13.44
CA TRP A 305 4.27 21.83 13.36
C TRP A 305 4.90 22.27 12.04
N GLN A 306 6.04 21.69 11.63
CA GLN A 306 6.73 22.06 10.39
C GLN A 306 5.88 21.82 9.12
N GLN A 307 4.92 20.92 9.20
CA GLN A 307 3.95 20.63 8.13
C GLN A 307 2.65 21.44 8.29
N GLY A 308 2.55 22.33 9.27
CA GLY A 308 1.41 23.21 9.48
C GLY A 308 0.16 22.54 10.04
N VAL A 309 0.28 21.34 10.60
CA VAL A 309 -0.84 20.59 11.19
C VAL A 309 -1.20 21.13 12.58
N ILE A 310 -0.22 21.52 13.34
CA ILE A 310 -0.38 22.13 14.66
C ILE A 310 0.34 23.48 14.71
N SER A 311 -0.06 24.33 15.65
CA SER A 311 0.61 25.62 15.89
C SER A 311 1.96 25.43 16.60
N GLU A 312 2.82 26.47 16.54
CA GLU A 312 4.06 26.50 17.33
C GLU A 312 3.77 26.45 18.82
N GLU A 313 2.69 27.09 19.24
CA GLU A 313 2.25 27.08 20.62
C GLU A 313 1.86 25.68 21.10
N ASP A 314 1.07 24.94 20.29
CA ASP A 314 0.69 23.56 20.59
C ASP A 314 1.92 22.66 20.68
N TYR A 315 2.88 22.84 19.74
CA TYR A 315 4.15 22.11 19.78
C TYR A 315 4.92 22.37 21.08
N ARG A 316 5.10 23.66 21.47
CA ARG A 316 5.86 24.02 22.65
C ARG A 316 5.18 23.52 23.93
N ASN A 317 3.87 23.68 24.00
CA ASN A 317 3.05 23.27 25.14
C ASN A 317 3.06 21.74 25.28
N GLY A 318 2.88 21.02 24.18
CA GLY A 318 2.89 19.55 24.15
C GLY A 318 4.27 18.96 24.47
N ALA A 319 5.35 19.59 23.97
CA ALA A 319 6.72 19.14 24.24
C ALA A 319 7.13 19.29 25.69
N ALA A 320 6.53 20.27 26.42
CA ALA A 320 6.76 20.49 27.83
C ALA A 320 6.01 19.51 28.75
N GLN A 321 5.02 18.78 28.22
CA GLN A 321 4.23 17.83 29.02
C GLN A 321 5.07 16.62 29.44
N PRO A 322 4.95 16.16 30.69
CA PRO A 322 5.57 14.93 31.12
C PRO A 322 4.94 13.73 30.40
N LEU A 323 5.66 12.63 30.32
CA LEU A 323 5.10 11.36 29.90
C LEU A 323 4.39 10.74 31.10
N VAL A 324 3.06 10.72 31.07
CA VAL A 324 2.23 10.10 32.10
C VAL A 324 1.55 8.90 31.45
N LEU A 325 1.87 7.71 31.91
CA LEU A 325 1.30 6.44 31.45
C LEU A 325 0.38 5.88 32.53
N ALA A 326 -0.57 5.05 32.13
CA ALA A 326 -1.23 4.16 33.04
C ALA A 326 -0.21 3.25 33.73
N GLU A 327 -0.51 2.78 34.92
CA GLU A 327 0.34 1.79 35.58
C GLU A 327 0.49 0.58 34.64
N GLU A 328 1.75 0.19 34.40
CA GLU A 328 2.02 -1.03 33.63
C GLU A 328 1.29 -2.17 34.34
N ASP A 329 0.37 -2.84 33.64
CA ASP A 329 -0.36 -3.98 34.21
C ASP A 329 0.57 -5.20 34.38
N SER A 330 1.66 -4.97 35.14
CA SER A 330 2.73 -5.93 35.40
C SER A 330 2.26 -7.15 36.22
N GLY A 331 0.98 -7.17 36.58
CA GLY A 331 0.47 -8.22 37.46
C GLY A 331 -0.84 -8.85 37.02
N LYS A 332 -1.62 -8.18 36.22
CA LYS A 332 -2.69 -8.85 35.50
C LYS A 332 -2.11 -9.41 34.18
N LYS A 333 -1.30 -10.46 34.26
CA LYS A 333 -1.57 -11.53 33.29
C LYS A 333 -3.08 -11.56 33.23
N PRO A 334 -3.72 -11.31 32.05
CA PRO A 334 -5.12 -11.62 31.95
C PRO A 334 -5.19 -12.93 32.68
N SER A 335 -5.98 -12.97 33.73
CA SER A 335 -6.18 -14.23 34.40
C SER A 335 -6.82 -15.12 33.34
N THR A 336 -5.98 -15.67 32.47
CA THR A 336 -6.18 -16.95 31.92
C THR A 336 -6.10 -17.91 33.09
N VAL A 337 -6.98 -17.71 34.06
CA VAL A 337 -7.63 -18.85 34.62
C VAL A 337 -8.48 -19.33 33.46
N THR A 338 -7.78 -19.94 32.47
CA THR A 338 -8.41 -20.87 31.58
C THR A 338 -9.02 -21.87 32.50
N SER A 339 -10.27 -21.63 32.86
CA SER A 339 -11.02 -22.65 33.60
C SER A 339 -11.09 -23.83 32.64
N TYR A 340 -11.03 -25.04 33.14
CA TYR A 340 -11.27 -26.24 32.33
C TYR A 340 -12.49 -26.07 31.40
N PHE A 341 -13.46 -25.26 31.81
CA PHE A 341 -14.64 -24.90 31.02
C PHE A 341 -14.26 -24.02 29.80
N THR A 342 -13.44 -22.98 29.97
CA THR A 342 -13.03 -22.10 28.82
C THR A 342 -12.14 -22.84 27.84
N ASP A 343 -11.28 -23.75 28.32
CA ASP A 343 -10.46 -24.59 27.43
C ASP A 343 -11.33 -25.60 26.65
N ALA A 344 -12.30 -26.21 27.31
CA ALA A 344 -13.24 -27.13 26.67
C ALA A 344 -14.08 -26.38 25.62
N LEU A 345 -14.62 -25.20 25.97
CA LEU A 345 -15.39 -24.36 25.07
C LEU A 345 -14.57 -23.93 23.86
N PHE A 346 -13.32 -23.48 24.07
CA PHE A 346 -12.43 -23.11 22.97
C PHE A 346 -12.21 -24.26 21.98
N ASN A 347 -11.90 -25.45 22.50
CA ASN A 347 -11.69 -26.64 21.68
C ASN A 347 -12.95 -27.06 20.92
N GLU A 348 -14.12 -26.95 21.53
CA GLU A 348 -15.40 -27.25 20.89
C GLU A 348 -15.72 -26.28 19.78
N VAL A 349 -15.54 -24.97 20.00
CA VAL A 349 -15.77 -23.95 18.96
C VAL A 349 -14.77 -24.08 17.81
N VAL A 350 -13.49 -24.35 18.08
CA VAL A 350 -12.50 -24.67 17.04
C VAL A 350 -12.93 -25.84 16.20
N HIS A 351 -13.41 -26.93 16.85
CA HIS A 351 -13.88 -28.13 16.15
C HIS A 351 -15.12 -27.85 15.28
N ASP A 352 -16.04 -27.04 15.78
CA ASP A 352 -17.24 -26.63 15.02
C ASP A 352 -16.89 -25.79 13.79
N ILE A 353 -15.97 -24.83 13.92
CA ILE A 353 -15.48 -24.03 12.80
C ILE A 353 -14.79 -24.93 11.78
N MET A 354 -13.91 -25.84 12.20
CA MET A 354 -13.27 -26.81 11.31
C MET A 354 -14.30 -27.62 10.52
N THR A 355 -15.35 -28.06 11.18
CA THR A 355 -16.39 -28.90 10.59
C THR A 355 -17.28 -28.14 9.63
N LYS A 356 -17.66 -26.90 9.96
CA LYS A 356 -18.55 -26.07 9.14
C LYS A 356 -17.84 -25.47 7.93
N GLU A 357 -16.63 -24.97 8.14
CA GLU A 357 -15.87 -24.25 7.09
C GLU A 357 -14.92 -25.17 6.31
N GLY A 358 -14.72 -26.41 6.74
CA GLY A 358 -13.83 -27.37 6.09
C GLY A 358 -12.35 -26.98 6.13
N ILE A 359 -11.95 -26.20 7.13
CA ILE A 359 -10.59 -25.67 7.28
C ILE A 359 -9.78 -26.43 8.32
N ARG A 360 -8.45 -26.23 8.31
CA ARG A 360 -7.56 -26.88 9.29
C ARG A 360 -7.65 -26.20 10.65
N GLU A 361 -7.32 -26.92 11.70
CA GLU A 361 -7.32 -26.44 13.08
C GLU A 361 -6.59 -25.10 13.26
N SER A 362 -5.39 -24.97 12.70
CA SER A 362 -4.61 -23.72 12.78
C SER A 362 -5.27 -22.53 12.09
N ALA A 363 -6.14 -22.76 11.10
CA ALA A 363 -6.94 -21.72 10.47
C ALA A 363 -8.18 -21.40 11.30
N ALA A 364 -8.84 -22.41 11.84
CA ALA A 364 -9.98 -22.23 12.75
C ALA A 364 -9.61 -21.48 14.03
N GLN A 365 -8.43 -21.79 14.61
CA GLN A 365 -7.88 -21.06 15.76
C GLN A 365 -7.55 -19.60 15.49
N LYS A 366 -7.31 -19.22 14.24
CA LYS A 366 -7.10 -17.81 13.83
C LYS A 366 -8.40 -17.03 13.66
N LEU A 367 -9.52 -17.71 13.51
CA LEU A 367 -10.85 -17.10 13.40
C LEU A 367 -11.50 -16.83 14.78
N LEU A 368 -10.91 -17.35 15.84
CA LEU A 368 -11.28 -17.10 17.25
C LEU A 368 -10.39 -16.07 17.91
#